data_5830eac044a2edbe83ca5dc678108d9f
#
_entry.id   5830eac044a2edbe83ca5dc678108d9f
#
_cell.length_a   1.000
_cell.length_b   1.000
_cell.length_c   1.000
_cell.angle_alpha   90.00
_cell.angle_beta   90.00
_cell.angle_gamma   90.00
#
_symmetry.space_group_name_H-M   'P 1'
#
loop_
_entity.id
_entity.type
_entity.pdbx_description
1 polymer ?
#
loop_
_entity_poly.entity_id
_entity_poly.type
_entity_poly.pdbx_seq_one_letter_code
_entity_poly.pdbx_strand_id
1 'polypeptide(L)'
;MHRDKLGRFKKGSKPWNKGVKGVMKSNKTSFKKGDMPATTKPVGTIVLRTNIRRKNENYYYIKVANPNKWELLHRHIWEKEKGEIPKGYLVMFKDNDSLNVDISNLCLIKRSELVKLNSKFSNVDRKLIDTTLNVIKLKNEIRKREIKNEATK
;
A
#
# COMPACT_ATOMS: atom_id res chain seq x y z
N MET A 1 -11.95 20.91 -40.78
CA MET A 1 -11.21 21.11 -39.50
C MET A 1 -10.25 22.25 -39.71
N HIS A 2 -10.38 23.34 -38.93
CA HIS A 2 -9.50 24.50 -39.08
C HIS A 2 -8.21 24.29 -38.27
N ARG A 3 -7.10 24.08 -38.98
CA ARG A 3 -5.76 24.03 -38.40
C ARG A 3 -5.05 25.36 -38.65
N ASP A 4 -4.08 25.71 -37.81
CA ASP A 4 -3.19 26.83 -38.03
C ASP A 4 -2.11 26.50 -39.08
N LYS A 5 -1.27 27.48 -39.43
CA LYS A 5 -0.16 27.29 -40.41
C LYS A 5 0.86 26.24 -39.96
N LEU A 6 0.91 25.86 -38.67
CA LEU A 6 1.76 24.83 -38.08
C LEU A 6 1.04 23.47 -37.94
N GLY A 7 -0.17 23.32 -38.50
CA GLY A 7 -0.95 22.09 -38.43
C GLY A 7 -1.68 21.84 -37.12
N ARG A 8 -1.62 22.76 -36.13
CA ARG A 8 -2.26 22.61 -34.81
C ARG A 8 -3.74 23.04 -34.89
N PHE A 9 -4.59 22.46 -34.05
CA PHE A 9 -5.99 22.88 -33.93
C PHE A 9 -6.08 24.30 -33.37
N LYS A 10 -6.90 25.14 -34.01
CA LYS A 10 -7.19 26.49 -33.49
C LYS A 10 -7.93 26.40 -32.15
N LYS A 11 -7.70 27.40 -31.27
CA LYS A 11 -8.42 27.52 -30.00
C LYS A 11 -9.93 27.54 -30.24
N GLY A 12 -10.68 26.69 -29.54
CA GLY A 12 -12.13 26.53 -29.71
C GLY A 12 -12.57 25.49 -30.75
N SER A 13 -11.63 24.81 -31.46
CA SER A 13 -11.97 23.72 -32.36
C SER A 13 -12.62 22.58 -31.60
N LYS A 14 -13.81 22.16 -32.01
CA LYS A 14 -14.47 20.98 -31.43
C LYS A 14 -14.02 19.73 -32.17
N PRO A 15 -13.52 18.69 -31.51
CA PRO A 15 -13.27 17.38 -32.13
C PRO A 15 -14.55 16.84 -32.74
N TRP A 16 -14.44 16.18 -33.89
CA TRP A 16 -15.59 15.63 -34.63
C TRP A 16 -16.36 14.55 -33.82
N ASN A 17 -15.69 13.91 -32.87
CA ASN A 17 -16.25 12.87 -32.00
C ASN A 17 -16.62 13.37 -30.59
N LYS A 18 -16.62 14.70 -30.35
CA LYS A 18 -16.96 15.27 -29.04
C LYS A 18 -18.42 14.98 -28.70
N GLY A 19 -18.65 14.26 -27.61
CA GLY A 19 -20.00 13.90 -27.12
C GLY A 19 -20.60 12.65 -27.78
N VAL A 20 -19.93 12.04 -28.74
CA VAL A 20 -20.38 10.81 -29.40
C VAL A 20 -19.59 9.63 -28.87
N LYS A 21 -20.27 8.62 -28.26
CA LYS A 21 -19.64 7.38 -27.77
C LYS A 21 -19.64 6.31 -28.88
N GLY A 22 -18.61 5.47 -28.88
CA GLY A 22 -18.55 4.30 -29.78
C GLY A 22 -18.22 4.59 -31.23
N VAL A 23 -17.80 5.81 -31.58
CA VAL A 23 -17.41 6.20 -32.96
C VAL A 23 -16.15 5.45 -33.43
N MET A 24 -15.22 5.23 -32.51
CA MET A 24 -13.99 4.45 -32.77
C MET A 24 -14.25 3.00 -32.36
N LYS A 25 -14.32 2.12 -33.33
CA LYS A 25 -14.37 0.67 -33.07
C LYS A 25 -12.97 0.15 -32.77
N SER A 26 -12.88 -0.89 -31.94
CA SER A 26 -11.61 -1.61 -31.70
C SER A 26 -11.09 -2.17 -33.04
N ASN A 27 -9.78 -2.01 -33.28
CA ASN A 27 -9.11 -2.61 -34.43
C ASN A 27 -8.65 -4.05 -34.10
N LYS A 28 -8.11 -4.77 -35.11
CA LYS A 28 -7.64 -6.16 -34.93
C LYS A 28 -6.54 -6.31 -33.87
N THR A 29 -5.76 -5.24 -33.60
CA THR A 29 -4.64 -5.23 -32.63
C THR A 29 -5.05 -4.71 -31.25
N SER A 30 -6.32 -4.29 -31.08
CA SER A 30 -6.82 -3.84 -29.78
C SER A 30 -6.97 -5.03 -28.83
N PHE A 31 -6.48 -4.86 -27.60
CA PHE A 31 -6.71 -5.84 -26.53
C PHE A 31 -8.21 -6.02 -26.28
N LYS A 32 -8.65 -7.25 -26.20
CA LYS A 32 -10.01 -7.62 -25.78
C LYS A 32 -10.07 -7.78 -24.27
N LYS A 33 -11.27 -7.70 -23.71
CA LYS A 33 -11.47 -7.96 -22.27
C LYS A 33 -11.00 -9.39 -21.94
N GLY A 34 -10.02 -9.50 -21.06
CA GLY A 34 -9.40 -10.77 -20.67
C GLY A 34 -8.05 -11.07 -21.34
N ASP A 35 -7.67 -10.36 -22.39
CA ASP A 35 -6.36 -10.53 -23.01
C ASP A 35 -5.27 -10.07 -22.06
N MET A 36 -4.22 -10.88 -21.94
CA MET A 36 -3.05 -10.54 -21.17
C MET A 36 -1.89 -10.16 -22.09
N PRO A 37 -1.26 -8.97 -21.90
CA PRO A 37 -0.07 -8.63 -22.65
C PRO A 37 1.04 -9.67 -22.47
N ALA A 38 1.84 -9.93 -23.50
CA ALA A 38 2.98 -10.85 -23.45
C ALA A 38 4.01 -10.48 -22.37
N THR A 39 4.05 -9.19 -21.98
CA THR A 39 4.91 -8.66 -20.91
C THR A 39 4.36 -8.88 -19.50
N THR A 40 3.21 -9.55 -19.37
CA THR A 40 2.59 -9.80 -18.06
C THR A 40 3.45 -10.74 -17.23
N LYS A 41 3.92 -10.28 -16.09
CA LYS A 41 4.72 -11.10 -15.16
C LYS A 41 3.86 -12.25 -14.60
N PRO A 42 4.42 -13.44 -14.40
CA PRO A 42 3.72 -14.57 -13.79
C PRO A 42 3.34 -14.30 -12.33
N VAL A 43 2.32 -15.02 -11.83
CA VAL A 43 1.96 -15.02 -10.41
C VAL A 43 3.15 -15.56 -9.60
N GLY A 44 3.41 -15.00 -8.42
CA GLY A 44 4.56 -15.30 -7.59
C GLY A 44 5.80 -14.41 -7.89
N THR A 45 5.80 -13.62 -8.97
CA THR A 45 6.92 -12.70 -9.25
C THR A 45 7.02 -11.64 -8.17
N ILE A 46 8.23 -11.48 -7.63
CA ILE A 46 8.57 -10.43 -6.66
C ILE A 46 9.28 -9.28 -7.39
N VAL A 47 8.88 -8.05 -7.10
CA VAL A 47 9.48 -6.84 -7.67
C VAL A 47 9.70 -5.79 -6.59
N LEU A 48 10.81 -5.08 -6.69
CA LEU A 48 11.08 -3.89 -5.88
C LEU A 48 10.39 -2.69 -6.54
N ARG A 49 9.63 -1.93 -5.75
CA ARG A 49 9.01 -0.67 -6.21
C ARG A 49 9.38 0.47 -5.28
N THR A 50 9.80 1.57 -5.87
CA THR A 50 10.10 2.82 -5.17
C THR A 50 8.86 3.71 -5.18
N ASN A 51 8.50 4.26 -4.04
CA ASN A 51 7.45 5.26 -3.96
C ASN A 51 8.01 6.63 -4.43
N ILE A 52 7.59 7.07 -5.62
CA ILE A 52 8.06 8.33 -6.22
C ILE A 52 7.69 9.56 -5.35
N ARG A 53 6.55 9.50 -4.64
CA ARG A 53 6.07 10.61 -3.79
C ARG A 53 6.82 10.72 -2.47
N ARG A 54 7.31 9.60 -1.96
CA ARG A 54 8.11 9.51 -0.73
C ARG A 54 9.49 9.03 -1.11
N LYS A 55 10.41 9.99 -1.27
CA LYS A 55 11.80 9.70 -1.65
C LYS A 55 12.37 8.61 -0.74
N ASN A 56 12.92 7.56 -1.33
CA ASN A 56 13.62 6.46 -0.69
C ASN A 56 12.76 5.41 0.06
N GLU A 57 11.44 5.42 -0.04
CA GLU A 57 10.64 4.30 0.45
C GLU A 57 10.54 3.21 -0.63
N ASN A 58 11.27 2.14 -0.44
CA ASN A 58 11.29 0.97 -1.31
C ASN A 58 10.56 -0.18 -0.64
N TYR A 59 9.68 -0.87 -1.37
CA TYR A 59 8.99 -2.05 -0.86
C TYR A 59 9.01 -3.16 -1.89
N TYR A 60 9.14 -4.40 -1.43
CA TYR A 60 8.88 -5.57 -2.26
C TYR A 60 7.38 -5.80 -2.42
N TYR A 61 6.98 -6.07 -3.67
CA TYR A 61 5.63 -6.47 -4.03
C TYR A 61 5.66 -7.86 -4.64
N ILE A 62 4.69 -8.69 -4.33
CA ILE A 62 4.45 -10.00 -4.93
C ILE A 62 3.18 -9.95 -5.78
N LYS A 63 3.24 -10.58 -6.95
CA LYS A 63 2.06 -10.75 -7.79
C LYS A 63 1.24 -11.93 -7.29
N VAL A 64 0.01 -11.69 -6.83
CA VAL A 64 -0.88 -12.72 -6.25
C VAL A 64 -1.92 -13.23 -7.23
N ALA A 65 -2.33 -12.43 -8.21
CA ALA A 65 -3.29 -12.87 -9.22
C ALA A 65 -3.17 -12.08 -10.53
N ASN A 66 -3.66 -12.67 -11.62
CA ASN A 66 -3.82 -12.04 -12.91
C ASN A 66 -5.09 -11.14 -12.95
N PRO A 67 -5.15 -10.11 -13.80
CA PRO A 67 -4.08 -9.65 -14.68
C PRO A 67 -2.99 -8.86 -13.94
N ASN A 68 -3.32 -8.12 -12.88
CA ASN A 68 -2.40 -7.15 -12.26
C ASN A 68 -2.67 -6.95 -10.75
N LYS A 69 -2.96 -8.04 -10.02
CA LYS A 69 -3.15 -7.97 -8.58
C LYS A 69 -1.81 -8.17 -7.86
N TRP A 70 -1.37 -7.12 -7.14
CA TRP A 70 -0.11 -7.09 -6.41
C TRP A 70 -0.36 -6.76 -4.95
N GLU A 71 0.41 -7.39 -4.07
CA GLU A 71 0.37 -7.15 -2.63
C GLU A 71 1.77 -6.82 -2.11
N LEU A 72 1.85 -6.15 -0.97
CA LEU A 72 3.12 -5.91 -0.28
C LEU A 72 3.65 -7.25 0.25
N LEU A 73 4.90 -7.58 -0.07
CA LEU A 73 5.49 -8.88 0.26
C LEU A 73 5.49 -9.18 1.76
N HIS A 74 5.83 -8.19 2.61
CA HIS A 74 5.83 -8.36 4.06
C HIS A 74 4.44 -8.70 4.63
N ARG A 75 3.35 -8.14 4.04
CA ARG A 75 1.98 -8.49 4.43
C ARG A 75 1.63 -9.91 3.98
N HIS A 76 1.99 -10.26 2.76
CA HIS A 76 1.75 -11.59 2.21
C HIS A 76 2.47 -12.67 3.02
N ILE A 77 3.74 -12.45 3.42
CA ILE A 77 4.50 -13.34 4.30
C ILE A 77 3.80 -13.46 5.66
N TRP A 78 3.39 -12.34 6.26
CA TRP A 78 2.69 -12.35 7.54
C TRP A 78 1.39 -13.16 7.47
N GLU A 79 0.55 -12.91 6.47
CA GLU A 79 -0.73 -13.61 6.30
C GLU A 79 -0.55 -15.11 6.09
N LYS A 80 0.51 -15.51 5.40
CA LYS A 80 0.85 -16.93 5.19
C LYS A 80 1.31 -17.63 6.46
N GLU A 81 2.11 -16.97 7.31
CA GLU A 81 2.75 -17.57 8.49
C GLU A 81 1.94 -17.39 9.78
N LYS A 82 1.26 -16.27 9.93
CA LYS A 82 0.57 -15.86 11.17
C LYS A 82 -0.95 -15.71 11.01
N GLY A 83 -1.45 -15.83 9.79
CA GLY A 83 -2.87 -15.67 9.48
C GLY A 83 -3.30 -14.24 9.15
N GLU A 84 -4.58 -14.05 8.96
CA GLU A 84 -5.19 -12.80 8.47
C GLU A 84 -4.87 -11.60 9.37
N ILE A 85 -4.61 -10.45 8.74
CA ILE A 85 -4.36 -9.18 9.42
C ILE A 85 -5.70 -8.56 9.84
N PRO A 86 -6.00 -8.42 11.16
CA PRO A 86 -7.28 -7.91 11.63
C PRO A 86 -7.49 -6.44 11.21
N LYS A 87 -8.76 -6.03 11.05
CA LYS A 87 -9.11 -4.64 10.76
C LYS A 87 -8.56 -3.69 11.83
N GLY A 88 -7.90 -2.64 11.39
CA GLY A 88 -7.28 -1.65 12.28
C GLY A 88 -5.85 -1.97 12.70
N TYR A 89 -5.32 -3.11 12.28
CA TYR A 89 -3.91 -3.48 12.45
C TYR A 89 -3.13 -3.28 11.16
N LEU A 90 -1.82 -3.27 11.30
CA LEU A 90 -0.87 -3.26 10.20
C LEU A 90 0.39 -4.04 10.60
N VAL A 91 1.11 -4.53 9.61
CA VAL A 91 2.42 -5.17 9.79
C VAL A 91 3.48 -4.11 9.60
N MET A 92 4.40 -3.98 10.56
CA MET A 92 5.53 -3.06 10.51
C MET A 92 6.86 -3.81 10.62
N PHE A 93 7.93 -3.18 10.20
CA PHE A 93 9.31 -3.65 10.34
C PHE A 93 9.87 -3.16 11.67
N LYS A 94 10.43 -4.05 12.49
CA LYS A 94 10.99 -3.72 13.81
C LYS A 94 12.23 -2.84 13.69
N ASP A 95 13.11 -3.17 12.74
CA ASP A 95 14.35 -2.44 12.43
C ASP A 95 14.14 -1.17 11.59
N ASN A 96 12.92 -0.94 11.10
CA ASN A 96 12.55 0.13 10.17
C ASN A 96 13.17 -0.02 8.76
N ASP A 97 13.77 -1.17 8.44
CA ASP A 97 14.19 -1.49 7.08
C ASP A 97 13.06 -2.20 6.32
N SER A 98 12.52 -1.51 5.34
CA SER A 98 11.42 -2.02 4.50
C SER A 98 11.83 -3.14 3.54
N LEU A 99 13.13 -3.39 3.42
CA LEU A 99 13.69 -4.46 2.59
C LEU A 99 13.93 -5.75 3.38
N ASN A 100 14.01 -5.66 4.70
CA ASN A 100 14.16 -6.82 5.58
C ASN A 100 12.79 -7.45 5.85
N VAL A 101 12.37 -8.36 4.98
CA VAL A 101 11.03 -9.01 5.02
C VAL A 101 10.99 -10.29 5.86
N ASP A 102 12.03 -10.58 6.65
CA ASP A 102 12.04 -11.74 7.53
C ASP A 102 10.90 -11.68 8.55
N ILE A 103 10.23 -12.82 8.77
CA ILE A 103 9.09 -12.91 9.69
C ILE A 103 9.46 -12.52 11.14
N SER A 104 10.69 -12.76 11.57
CA SER A 104 11.22 -12.37 12.88
C SER A 104 11.29 -10.85 13.06
N ASN A 105 11.54 -10.12 11.95
CA ASN A 105 11.58 -8.66 11.88
C ASN A 105 10.20 -8.03 11.75
N LEU A 106 9.18 -8.79 11.39
CA LEU A 106 7.82 -8.29 11.25
C LEU A 106 7.08 -8.33 12.58
N CYS A 107 6.25 -7.32 12.83
CA CYS A 107 5.32 -7.31 13.96
C CYS A 107 3.96 -6.71 13.60
N LEU A 108 2.91 -7.23 14.24
CA LEU A 108 1.55 -6.73 14.10
C LEU A 108 1.28 -5.67 15.15
N ILE A 109 0.85 -4.50 14.72
CA ILE A 109 0.59 -3.34 15.58
C ILE A 109 -0.74 -2.69 15.24
N LYS A 110 -1.47 -2.17 16.23
CA LYS A 110 -2.63 -1.31 16.00
C LYS A 110 -2.19 0.04 15.46
N ARG A 111 -2.99 0.61 14.54
CA ARG A 111 -2.70 1.96 14.00
C ARG A 111 -2.58 3.02 15.08
N SER A 112 -3.40 2.95 16.14
CA SER A 112 -3.33 3.88 17.28
C SER A 112 -2.05 3.74 18.11
N GLU A 113 -1.50 2.53 18.20
CA GLU A 113 -0.22 2.27 18.87
C GLU A 113 0.95 2.77 18.04
N LEU A 114 0.89 2.59 16.71
CA LEU A 114 1.89 3.13 15.79
C LEU A 114 1.98 4.67 15.88
N VAL A 115 0.84 5.37 15.97
CA VAL A 115 0.83 6.82 16.17
C VAL A 115 1.56 7.19 17.47
N LYS A 116 1.30 6.47 18.57
CA LYS A 116 1.99 6.70 19.85
C LYS A 116 3.48 6.39 19.77
N LEU A 117 3.85 5.31 19.08
CA LEU A 117 5.24 4.95 18.84
C LEU A 117 5.98 6.08 18.12
N ASN A 118 5.42 6.57 17.03
CA ASN A 118 6.05 7.61 16.21
C ASN A 118 6.07 8.99 16.89
N SER A 119 5.08 9.31 17.74
CA SER A 119 5.01 10.63 18.41
C SER A 119 5.79 10.71 19.71
N LYS A 120 5.71 9.65 20.56
CA LYS A 120 6.28 9.68 21.92
C LYS A 120 7.58 8.90 22.05
N PHE A 121 7.85 7.98 21.15
CA PHE A 121 8.98 7.06 21.21
C PHE A 121 9.79 7.05 19.91
N SER A 122 9.77 8.16 19.16
CA SER A 122 10.51 8.30 17.88
C SER A 122 12.02 8.10 18.02
N ASN A 123 12.59 8.45 19.18
CA ASN A 123 14.03 8.39 19.46
C ASN A 123 14.47 7.10 20.16
N VAL A 124 13.57 6.13 20.34
CA VAL A 124 13.91 4.85 20.98
C VAL A 124 14.72 3.98 20.02
N ASP A 125 15.78 3.35 20.54
CA ASP A 125 16.55 2.37 19.78
C ASP A 125 15.63 1.25 19.27
N ARG A 126 15.75 0.90 18.00
CA ARG A 126 14.95 -0.15 17.35
C ARG A 126 15.14 -1.52 17.99
N LYS A 127 16.29 -1.78 18.63
CA LYS A 127 16.52 -3.00 19.41
C LYS A 127 15.53 -3.16 20.57
N LEU A 128 14.98 -2.06 21.08
CA LEU A 128 14.02 -2.03 22.19
C LEU A 128 12.57 -1.91 21.71
N ILE A 129 12.29 -2.12 20.43
CA ILE A 129 10.96 -1.91 19.85
C ILE A 129 9.90 -2.80 20.51
N ASP A 130 10.19 -4.07 20.74
CA ASP A 130 9.26 -5.01 21.38
C ASP A 130 8.92 -4.60 22.81
N THR A 131 9.91 -4.15 23.58
CA THR A 131 9.72 -3.61 24.94
C THR A 131 8.87 -2.34 24.89
N THR A 132 9.16 -1.44 23.96
CA THR A 132 8.42 -0.17 23.79
C THR A 132 6.96 -0.44 23.42
N LEU A 133 6.69 -1.40 22.54
CA LEU A 133 5.33 -1.81 22.19
C LEU A 133 4.58 -2.37 23.40
N ASN A 134 5.24 -3.17 24.23
CA ASN A 134 4.63 -3.69 25.46
C ASN A 134 4.29 -2.57 26.44
N VAL A 135 5.17 -1.57 26.62
CA VAL A 135 4.91 -0.38 27.43
C VAL A 135 3.69 0.40 26.90
N ILE A 136 3.58 0.59 25.59
CA ILE A 136 2.42 1.26 24.97
C ILE A 136 1.12 0.49 25.24
N LYS A 137 1.15 -0.83 25.09
CA LYS A 137 -0.02 -1.70 25.36
C LYS A 137 -0.45 -1.63 26.82
N LEU A 138 0.49 -1.73 27.76
CA LEU A 138 0.23 -1.61 29.21
C LEU A 138 -0.39 -0.26 29.56
N LYS A 139 0.17 0.85 29.09
CA LYS A 139 -0.38 2.20 29.29
C LYS A 139 -1.81 2.32 28.76
N ASN A 140 -2.11 1.70 27.61
CA ASN A 140 -3.45 1.69 27.05
C ASN A 140 -4.44 0.92 27.94
N GLU A 141 -4.03 -0.23 28.49
CA GLU A 141 -4.89 -1.05 29.36
C GLU A 141 -5.11 -0.38 30.73
N ILE A 142 -4.09 0.24 31.31
CA ILE A 142 -4.24 1.03 32.55
C ILE A 142 -5.28 2.13 32.33
N ARG A 143 -5.12 2.93 31.28
CA ARG A 143 -6.06 4.02 30.99
C ARG A 143 -7.50 3.55 30.79
N LYS A 144 -7.68 2.39 30.13
CA LYS A 144 -9.03 1.81 29.96
C LYS A 144 -9.66 1.43 31.31
N ARG A 145 -8.87 0.86 32.23
CA ARG A 145 -9.35 0.49 33.57
C ARG A 145 -9.69 1.72 34.40
N GLU A 146 -8.87 2.78 34.33
CA GLU A 146 -9.15 4.05 35.00
C GLU A 146 -10.50 4.63 34.55
N ILE A 147 -10.71 4.76 33.23
CA ILE A 147 -11.98 5.25 32.66
C ILE A 147 -13.18 4.39 33.09
N LYS A 148 -13.00 3.07 33.12
CA LYS A 148 -14.08 2.17 33.56
C LYS A 148 -14.42 2.35 35.03
N ASN A 149 -13.44 2.54 35.89
CA ASN A 149 -13.61 2.77 37.31
C ASN A 149 -14.26 4.13 37.62
N GLU A 150 -13.96 5.17 36.83
CA GLU A 150 -14.59 6.48 36.94
C GLU A 150 -16.07 6.45 36.49
N ALA A 151 -16.40 5.64 35.46
CA ALA A 151 -17.76 5.50 34.97
C ALA A 151 -18.67 4.65 35.88
N THR A 152 -18.12 3.96 36.87
CA THR A 152 -18.85 3.13 37.86
C THR A 152 -18.99 3.80 39.22
N LYS A 153 -18.50 5.02 39.39
CA LYS A 153 -18.70 5.89 40.54
C LYS A 153 -19.85 6.89 40.31
#